data_572457d49d5c860abf159ece96951179
#
_entry.id   572457d49d5c860abf159ece96951179
#
_cell.length_a   1.000
_cell.length_b   1.000
_cell.length_c   1.000
_cell.angle_alpha   90.00
_cell.angle_beta   90.00
_cell.angle_gamma   90.00
#
_symmetry.space_group_name_H-M   'P 1'
#
loop_
_entity.id
_entity.type
_entity.pdbx_description
1 polymer ?
#
loop_
_entity_poly.entity_id
_entity_poly.type
_entity_poly.pdbx_seq_one_letter_code
_entity_poly.pdbx_strand_id
1 'polypeptide(L)'
;MQHIAIAVEGRTVSIEYEWIAEDRRDAPLVVFLHEGLGSAAMWGPWPRALCEASGCRGLVFSRYGYGNSSRRPDSERGWPADYMEREAREHLPALFDALGIDAARERPAIFGHSDGATIALLYAAAFPQHVRAAVVLAPHVFTEQVARERIARQRANWDDGRLAAHLARLHGDPEGMFKGWSECWLSSGFRSWNVAGAIEGIACPLLAVQGRQDQYGTLEQLWEIRRRVPHAELLVLDDCRHVPHEEHPGAVLDAAAAFLARAFLRD
;
A
#
# COMPACT_ATOMS: atom_id res chain seq x y z
N MET A 1 -1.31 -7.95 17.69
CA MET A 1 -1.71 -6.63 17.15
C MET A 1 -2.02 -5.68 18.29
N GLN A 2 -1.62 -4.42 18.16
CA GLN A 2 -1.85 -3.32 19.09
C GLN A 2 -2.81 -2.32 18.41
N HIS A 3 -3.32 -1.34 19.16
CA HIS A 3 -4.19 -0.29 18.62
C HIS A 3 -3.72 1.08 19.09
N ILE A 4 -3.80 2.07 18.19
CA ILE A 4 -3.48 3.47 18.47
C ILE A 4 -4.60 4.36 17.94
N ALA A 5 -4.92 5.41 18.69
CA ALA A 5 -5.89 6.42 18.26
C ALA A 5 -5.20 7.48 17.40
N ILE A 6 -5.79 7.79 16.25
CA ILE A 6 -5.37 8.90 15.39
C ILE A 6 -6.55 9.84 15.10
N ALA A 7 -6.26 11.10 14.83
CA ALA A 7 -7.28 12.09 14.44
C ALA A 7 -7.23 12.31 12.93
N VAL A 8 -8.24 11.85 12.21
CA VAL A 8 -8.35 11.99 10.76
C VAL A 8 -9.79 12.29 10.36
N GLU A 9 -9.99 13.06 9.29
CA GLU A 9 -11.32 13.40 8.74
C GLU A 9 -12.29 13.96 9.83
N GLY A 10 -11.75 14.74 10.80
CA GLY A 10 -12.52 15.31 11.92
C GLY A 10 -13.00 14.28 12.95
N ARG A 11 -12.43 13.09 13.00
CA ARG A 11 -12.78 11.98 13.88
C ARG A 11 -11.55 11.41 14.58
N THR A 12 -11.75 10.83 15.75
CA THR A 12 -10.77 9.95 16.39
C THR A 12 -11.08 8.52 15.98
N VAL A 13 -10.11 7.85 15.36
CA VAL A 13 -10.23 6.47 14.90
C VAL A 13 -9.12 5.61 15.49
N SER A 14 -9.41 4.33 15.70
CA SER A 14 -8.44 3.34 16.18
C SER A 14 -7.80 2.63 14.99
N ILE A 15 -6.48 2.56 14.96
CA ILE A 15 -5.69 1.87 13.95
C ILE A 15 -5.00 0.66 14.58
N GLU A 16 -5.25 -0.51 13.99
CA GLU A 16 -4.59 -1.77 14.32
C GLU A 16 -3.17 -1.78 13.73
N TYR A 17 -2.16 -2.14 14.53
CA TYR A 17 -0.77 -2.20 14.06
C TYR A 17 0.06 -3.25 14.78
N GLU A 18 1.22 -3.55 14.22
CA GLU A 18 2.25 -4.42 14.79
C GLU A 18 3.64 -3.91 14.43
N TRP A 19 4.55 -3.95 15.41
CA TRP A 19 5.96 -3.76 15.18
C TRP A 19 6.66 -5.08 14.87
N ILE A 20 7.60 -5.05 13.94
CA ILE A 20 8.51 -6.15 13.65
C ILE A 20 9.90 -5.72 14.09
N ALA A 21 10.57 -6.55 14.90
CA ALA A 21 11.88 -6.26 15.45
C ALA A 21 11.92 -4.90 16.20
N GLU A 22 10.92 -4.64 17.03
CA GLU A 22 10.74 -3.38 17.79
C GLU A 22 11.95 -3.06 18.69
N ASP A 23 12.65 -4.09 19.15
CA ASP A 23 13.87 -3.99 19.96
C ASP A 23 15.06 -3.37 19.20
N ARG A 24 15.03 -3.42 17.86
CA ARG A 24 16.07 -2.83 17.00
C ARG A 24 15.81 -1.34 16.74
N ARG A 25 15.77 -0.54 17.78
CA ARG A 25 15.36 0.88 17.70
C ARG A 25 16.21 1.74 16.76
N ASP A 26 17.49 1.41 16.62
CA ASP A 26 18.44 2.12 15.75
C ASP A 26 18.45 1.59 14.30
N ALA A 27 17.72 0.50 14.02
CA ALA A 27 17.64 -0.03 12.68
C ALA A 27 16.70 0.83 11.80
N PRO A 28 16.99 0.93 10.48
CA PRO A 28 16.11 1.62 9.55
C PRO A 28 14.68 1.09 9.61
N LEU A 29 13.71 1.99 9.51
CA LEU A 29 12.28 1.64 9.54
C LEU A 29 11.75 1.36 8.13
N VAL A 30 11.00 0.27 7.97
CA VAL A 30 10.15 -0.02 6.81
C VAL A 30 8.69 0.00 7.23
N VAL A 31 7.86 0.78 6.53
CA VAL A 31 6.41 0.87 6.76
C VAL A 31 5.67 0.15 5.64
N PHE A 32 4.80 -0.78 5.99
CA PHE A 32 4.09 -1.64 5.05
C PHE A 32 2.65 -1.18 4.84
N LEU A 33 2.30 -0.87 3.59
CA LEU A 33 0.99 -0.42 3.14
C LEU A 33 0.32 -1.52 2.31
N HIS A 34 -0.75 -2.12 2.86
CA HIS A 34 -1.46 -3.24 2.23
C HIS A 34 -2.33 -2.80 1.04
N GLU A 35 -2.77 -3.75 0.24
CA GLU A 35 -3.63 -3.62 -0.92
C GLU A 35 -5.09 -3.25 -0.60
N GLY A 36 -5.94 -3.10 -1.64
CA GLY A 36 -7.33 -2.66 -1.55
C GLY A 36 -8.29 -3.62 -0.85
N LEU A 37 -7.96 -4.90 -0.70
CA LEU A 37 -8.70 -5.87 0.09
C LEU A 37 -7.89 -6.41 1.27
N GLY A 38 -6.74 -5.80 1.53
CA GLY A 38 -5.75 -6.23 2.49
C GLY A 38 -5.99 -5.74 3.91
N SER A 39 -5.16 -6.24 4.80
CA SER A 39 -5.02 -5.81 6.20
C SER A 39 -3.61 -6.15 6.69
N ALA A 40 -3.27 -5.75 7.90
CA ALA A 40 -2.01 -6.16 8.52
C ALA A 40 -1.82 -7.68 8.51
N ALA A 41 -2.89 -8.43 8.76
CA ALA A 41 -2.85 -9.90 8.82
C ALA A 41 -2.59 -10.56 7.45
N MET A 42 -2.97 -9.91 6.34
CA MET A 42 -2.79 -10.48 5.00
C MET A 42 -1.35 -10.56 4.53
N TRP A 43 -0.48 -9.75 5.08
CA TRP A 43 0.95 -9.82 4.74
C TRP A 43 1.60 -11.15 5.13
N GLY A 44 1.02 -11.90 6.08
CA GLY A 44 1.60 -13.14 6.59
C GLY A 44 3.04 -12.94 7.09
N PRO A 45 3.97 -13.85 6.75
CA PRO A 45 5.37 -13.78 7.20
C PRO A 45 6.22 -12.78 6.40
N TRP A 46 5.71 -12.22 5.29
CA TRP A 46 6.48 -11.41 4.35
C TRP A 46 7.21 -10.21 4.98
N PRO A 47 6.55 -9.34 5.78
CA PRO A 47 7.24 -8.19 6.37
C PRO A 47 8.39 -8.60 7.27
N ARG A 48 8.23 -9.68 8.03
CA ARG A 48 9.29 -10.21 8.89
C ARG A 48 10.48 -10.70 8.07
N ALA A 49 10.22 -11.46 7.00
CA ALA A 49 11.28 -11.96 6.10
C ALA A 49 12.06 -10.80 5.46
N LEU A 50 11.37 -9.74 5.01
CA LEU A 50 12.05 -8.58 4.44
C LEU A 50 12.86 -7.81 5.49
N CYS A 51 12.33 -7.60 6.70
CA CYS A 51 13.05 -6.93 7.78
C CYS A 51 14.29 -7.72 8.22
N GLU A 52 14.23 -9.04 8.26
CA GLU A 52 15.36 -9.90 8.56
C GLU A 52 16.43 -9.83 7.46
N ALA A 53 16.02 -9.95 6.18
CA ALA A 53 16.93 -9.91 5.04
C ALA A 53 17.61 -8.54 4.84
N SER A 54 16.95 -7.44 5.22
CA SER A 54 17.46 -6.07 5.06
C SER A 54 18.03 -5.45 6.34
N GLY A 55 17.97 -6.16 7.48
CA GLY A 55 18.45 -5.65 8.77
C GLY A 55 17.60 -4.51 9.35
N CYS A 56 16.34 -4.38 8.91
CA CYS A 56 15.43 -3.32 9.29
C CYS A 56 14.52 -3.69 10.46
N ARG A 57 13.83 -2.71 11.01
CA ARG A 57 12.60 -2.89 11.78
C ARG A 57 11.38 -2.53 10.92
N GLY A 58 10.21 -3.05 11.24
CA GLY A 58 9.02 -2.86 10.42
C GLY A 58 7.82 -2.36 11.20
N LEU A 59 6.99 -1.55 10.56
CA LEU A 59 5.65 -1.19 11.00
C LEU A 59 4.63 -1.74 9.99
N VAL A 60 3.76 -2.64 10.45
CA VAL A 60 2.64 -3.19 9.69
C VAL A 60 1.35 -2.69 10.34
N PHE A 61 0.39 -2.23 9.56
CA PHE A 61 -0.87 -1.75 10.12
C PHE A 61 -2.03 -1.97 9.15
N SER A 62 -3.24 -2.03 9.68
CA SER A 62 -4.47 -2.03 8.90
C SER A 62 -4.95 -0.59 8.75
N ARG A 63 -5.11 -0.12 7.49
CA ARG A 63 -5.60 1.23 7.19
C ARG A 63 -7.00 1.47 7.76
N TYR A 64 -7.43 2.72 7.89
CA TYR A 64 -8.76 3.10 8.33
C TYR A 64 -9.84 2.45 7.42
N GLY A 65 -10.74 1.70 8.01
CA GLY A 65 -11.76 0.90 7.30
C GLY A 65 -11.35 -0.55 7.03
N TYR A 66 -10.15 -0.96 7.40
CA TYR A 66 -9.59 -2.30 7.12
C TYR A 66 -9.20 -3.05 8.40
N GLY A 67 -9.02 -4.36 8.30
CA GLY A 67 -8.60 -5.20 9.42
C GLY A 67 -9.52 -5.05 10.63
N ASN A 68 -8.94 -4.87 11.81
CA ASN A 68 -9.65 -4.50 13.03
C ASN A 68 -9.48 -3.01 13.39
N SER A 69 -9.04 -2.19 12.45
CA SER A 69 -9.13 -0.73 12.56
C SER A 69 -10.57 -0.25 12.54
N SER A 70 -10.82 0.98 13.01
CA SER A 70 -12.17 1.57 13.02
C SER A 70 -12.85 1.47 11.65
N ARG A 71 -14.14 1.16 11.65
CA ARG A 71 -14.97 1.10 10.44
C ARG A 71 -15.17 2.50 9.86
N ARG A 72 -15.26 2.60 8.54
CA ARG A 72 -15.64 3.84 7.86
C ARG A 72 -17.15 3.99 7.82
N PRO A 73 -17.70 5.16 8.15
CA PRO A 73 -19.14 5.37 8.18
C PRO A 73 -19.78 5.51 6.79
N ASP A 74 -18.97 5.74 5.76
CA ASP A 74 -19.36 5.98 4.37
C ASP A 74 -19.28 4.74 3.47
N SER A 75 -19.01 3.58 4.06
CA SER A 75 -18.84 2.31 3.35
C SER A 75 -20.00 1.94 2.43
N GLU A 76 -21.23 2.27 2.79
CA GLU A 76 -22.40 1.98 1.97
C GLU A 76 -22.52 2.83 0.70
N ARG A 77 -21.91 4.01 0.69
CA ARG A 77 -21.99 4.96 -0.43
C ARG A 77 -20.79 4.88 -1.36
N GLY A 78 -19.81 4.04 -1.02
CA GLY A 78 -18.48 4.04 -1.62
C GLY A 78 -17.57 5.10 -0.98
N TRP A 79 -16.29 4.78 -0.88
CA TRP A 79 -15.29 5.72 -0.38
C TRP A 79 -15.09 6.87 -1.38
N PRO A 80 -14.62 8.04 -0.93
CA PRO A 80 -14.34 9.15 -1.83
C PRO A 80 -13.23 8.78 -2.84
N ALA A 81 -13.30 9.34 -4.04
CA ALA A 81 -12.34 9.01 -5.10
C ALA A 81 -10.90 9.41 -4.76
N ASP A 82 -10.71 10.30 -3.81
CA ASP A 82 -9.41 10.78 -3.30
C ASP A 82 -8.95 10.03 -2.03
N TYR A 83 -9.52 8.85 -1.73
CA TYR A 83 -9.19 8.13 -0.49
C TYR A 83 -7.71 7.76 -0.37
N MET A 84 -7.03 7.41 -1.47
CA MET A 84 -5.60 7.09 -1.45
C MET A 84 -4.74 8.34 -1.22
N GLU A 85 -5.14 9.48 -1.79
CA GLU A 85 -4.51 10.78 -1.54
C GLU A 85 -4.65 11.21 -0.07
N ARG A 86 -5.83 11.00 0.55
CA ARG A 86 -6.05 11.26 1.98
C ARG A 86 -5.24 10.32 2.85
N GLU A 87 -5.20 9.03 2.52
CA GLU A 87 -4.33 8.08 3.23
C GLU A 87 -2.87 8.56 3.23
N ALA A 88 -2.37 8.99 2.08
CA ALA A 88 -1.00 9.46 1.95
C ALA A 88 -0.72 10.79 2.68
N ARG A 89 -1.65 11.75 2.63
CA ARG A 89 -1.41 13.12 3.08
C ARG A 89 -1.90 13.42 4.49
N GLU A 90 -2.86 12.65 4.99
CA GLU A 90 -3.51 12.89 6.28
C GLU A 90 -3.35 11.69 7.23
N HIS A 91 -3.71 10.47 6.80
CA HIS A 91 -3.78 9.32 7.70
C HIS A 91 -2.39 8.79 8.08
N LEU A 92 -1.49 8.64 7.10
CA LEU A 92 -0.14 8.14 7.37
C LEU A 92 0.68 9.11 8.23
N PRO A 93 0.69 10.44 7.99
CA PRO A 93 1.28 11.40 8.92
C PRO A 93 0.68 11.34 10.33
N ALA A 94 -0.65 11.28 10.47
CA ALA A 94 -1.30 11.19 11.77
C ALA A 94 -0.95 9.90 12.52
N LEU A 95 -0.76 8.79 11.80
CA LEU A 95 -0.29 7.53 12.39
C LEU A 95 1.16 7.68 12.89
N PHE A 96 2.03 8.31 12.11
CA PHE A 96 3.42 8.54 12.51
C PHE A 96 3.49 9.42 13.76
N ASP A 97 2.75 10.52 13.80
CA ASP A 97 2.68 11.40 14.96
C ASP A 97 2.20 10.64 16.20
N ALA A 98 1.14 9.84 16.09
CA ALA A 98 0.60 9.07 17.19
C ALA A 98 1.57 7.99 17.71
N LEU A 99 2.37 7.40 16.83
CA LEU A 99 3.38 6.40 17.18
C LEU A 99 4.73 7.02 17.61
N GLY A 100 4.86 8.34 17.56
CA GLY A 100 6.10 9.04 17.89
C GLY A 100 7.21 8.86 16.85
N ILE A 101 6.83 8.58 15.59
CA ILE A 101 7.77 8.46 14.46
C ILE A 101 8.03 9.85 13.89
N ASP A 102 9.23 10.36 14.08
CA ASP A 102 9.71 11.58 13.41
C ASP A 102 10.16 11.24 11.99
N ALA A 103 9.20 11.32 11.03
CA ALA A 103 9.47 10.95 9.64
C ALA A 103 10.54 11.83 8.96
N ALA A 104 10.72 13.08 9.38
CA ALA A 104 11.76 13.95 8.85
C ALA A 104 13.17 13.48 9.27
N ARG A 105 13.29 12.95 10.48
CA ARG A 105 14.55 12.45 11.03
C ARG A 105 14.81 10.98 10.67
N GLU A 106 13.83 10.11 10.85
CA GLU A 106 13.96 8.67 10.65
C GLU A 106 13.98 8.30 9.17
N ARG A 107 13.28 9.07 8.35
CA ARG A 107 13.14 8.84 6.91
C ARG A 107 12.84 7.37 6.60
N PRO A 108 11.67 6.85 6.99
CA PRO A 108 11.35 5.44 6.76
C PRO A 108 11.39 5.09 5.26
N ALA A 109 11.68 3.83 4.96
CA ALA A 109 11.34 3.28 3.66
C ALA A 109 9.85 2.90 3.66
N ILE A 110 9.17 3.13 2.53
CA ILE A 110 7.75 2.78 2.39
C ILE A 110 7.63 1.61 1.42
N PHE A 111 7.03 0.53 1.88
CA PHE A 111 6.77 -0.67 1.08
C PHE A 111 5.27 -0.81 0.88
N GLY A 112 4.80 -0.74 -0.37
CA GLY A 112 3.36 -0.79 -0.67
C GLY A 112 2.99 -1.84 -1.72
N HIS A 113 1.77 -2.38 -1.61
CA HIS A 113 1.18 -3.26 -2.61
C HIS A 113 -0.14 -2.71 -3.10
N SER A 114 -0.38 -2.67 -4.42
CA SER A 114 -1.62 -2.25 -5.08
C SER A 114 -2.05 -0.84 -4.61
N ASP A 115 -3.22 -0.66 -3.97
CA ASP A 115 -3.62 0.61 -3.34
C ASP A 115 -2.51 1.16 -2.43
N GLY A 116 -1.91 0.29 -1.60
CA GLY A 116 -0.80 0.67 -0.72
C GLY A 116 0.43 1.13 -1.48
N ALA A 117 0.67 0.59 -2.68
CA ALA A 117 1.74 1.05 -3.57
C ALA A 117 1.47 2.46 -4.11
N THR A 118 0.22 2.73 -4.48
CA THR A 118 -0.22 4.07 -4.89
C THR A 118 -0.08 5.09 -3.74
N ILE A 119 -0.52 4.70 -2.53
CA ILE A 119 -0.37 5.53 -1.33
C ILE A 119 1.12 5.81 -1.05
N ALA A 120 1.99 4.82 -1.19
CA ALA A 120 3.44 4.98 -1.03
C ALA A 120 4.03 5.99 -2.01
N LEU A 121 3.64 5.93 -3.30
CA LEU A 121 4.05 6.90 -4.32
C LEU A 121 3.57 8.31 -3.98
N LEU A 122 2.30 8.45 -3.61
CA LEU A 122 1.70 9.74 -3.25
C LEU A 122 2.33 10.35 -2.00
N TYR A 123 2.63 9.53 -0.99
CA TYR A 123 3.32 9.97 0.23
C TYR A 123 4.75 10.42 -0.09
N ALA A 124 5.52 9.64 -0.86
CA ALA A 124 6.88 9.97 -1.23
C ALA A 124 6.97 11.27 -2.06
N ALA A 125 5.97 11.53 -2.89
CA ALA A 125 5.90 12.77 -3.65
C ALA A 125 5.48 13.98 -2.80
N ALA A 126 4.53 13.78 -1.86
CA ALA A 126 4.05 14.86 -0.99
C ALA A 126 5.09 15.25 0.09
N PHE A 127 5.89 14.30 0.54
CA PHE A 127 6.88 14.47 1.60
C PHE A 127 8.26 13.94 1.19
N PRO A 128 8.90 14.52 0.15
CA PRO A 128 10.13 13.97 -0.44
C PRO A 128 11.30 13.90 0.53
N GLN A 129 11.30 14.73 1.59
CA GLN A 129 12.34 14.73 2.62
C GLN A 129 12.09 13.71 3.74
N HIS A 130 10.89 13.12 3.80
CA HIS A 130 10.48 12.19 4.86
C HIS A 130 10.61 10.71 4.45
N VAL A 131 11.07 10.43 3.23
CA VAL A 131 11.18 9.05 2.71
C VAL A 131 12.60 8.75 2.30
N ARG A 132 13.15 7.65 2.80
CA ARG A 132 14.48 7.16 2.43
C ARG A 132 14.45 6.41 1.10
N ALA A 133 13.44 5.59 0.89
CA ALA A 133 13.22 4.79 -0.30
C ALA A 133 11.75 4.36 -0.41
N ALA A 134 11.30 4.06 -1.61
CA ALA A 134 9.99 3.44 -1.82
C ALA A 134 10.13 2.14 -2.65
N VAL A 135 9.43 1.09 -2.21
CA VAL A 135 9.26 -0.16 -2.97
C VAL A 135 7.77 -0.35 -3.19
N VAL A 136 7.35 -0.42 -4.44
CA VAL A 136 5.94 -0.51 -4.80
C VAL A 136 5.68 -1.74 -5.67
N LEU A 137 4.72 -2.56 -5.26
CA LEU A 137 4.32 -3.77 -5.96
C LEU A 137 2.95 -3.55 -6.60
N ALA A 138 2.83 -3.83 -7.90
CA ALA A 138 1.58 -3.73 -8.67
C ALA A 138 0.84 -2.39 -8.45
N PRO A 139 1.52 -1.23 -8.57
CA PRO A 139 0.94 0.09 -8.32
C PRO A 139 -0.09 0.47 -9.38
N HIS A 140 -1.02 1.37 -9.01
CA HIS A 140 -1.89 2.06 -9.96
C HIS A 140 -1.64 3.56 -9.88
N VAL A 141 -1.36 4.22 -10.99
CA VAL A 141 -1.23 5.68 -11.09
C VAL A 141 -2.33 6.29 -11.96
N PHE A 142 -3.11 5.46 -12.63
CA PHE A 142 -4.35 5.81 -13.32
C PHE A 142 -5.28 4.59 -13.40
N THR A 143 -6.56 4.83 -13.59
CA THR A 143 -7.56 3.76 -13.72
C THR A 143 -7.50 3.13 -15.11
N GLU A 144 -7.43 1.79 -15.16
CA GLU A 144 -7.55 1.00 -16.37
C GLU A 144 -8.88 0.23 -16.41
N GLN A 145 -9.37 -0.02 -17.61
CA GLN A 145 -10.61 -0.78 -17.80
C GLN A 145 -10.48 -2.22 -17.28
N VAL A 146 -9.30 -2.85 -17.40
CA VAL A 146 -9.05 -4.22 -16.92
C VAL A 146 -9.26 -4.33 -15.41
N ALA A 147 -8.81 -3.34 -14.61
CA ALA A 147 -9.04 -3.29 -13.17
C ALA A 147 -10.54 -3.22 -12.85
N ARG A 148 -11.25 -2.27 -13.51
CA ARG A 148 -12.69 -2.07 -13.29
C ARG A 148 -13.51 -3.31 -13.63
N GLU A 149 -13.20 -3.98 -14.75
CA GLU A 149 -13.88 -5.23 -15.14
C GLU A 149 -13.61 -6.36 -14.15
N ARG A 150 -12.40 -6.45 -13.63
CA ARG A 150 -12.05 -7.45 -12.62
C ARG A 150 -12.82 -7.20 -11.31
N ILE A 151 -12.85 -5.95 -10.85
CA ILE A 151 -13.58 -5.55 -9.64
C ILE A 151 -15.09 -5.74 -9.82
N ALA A 152 -15.64 -5.39 -10.97
CA ALA A 152 -17.05 -5.61 -11.28
C ALA A 152 -17.43 -7.10 -11.22
N ARG A 153 -16.58 -7.99 -11.75
CA ARG A 153 -16.77 -9.44 -11.61
C ARG A 153 -16.71 -9.93 -10.17
N GLN A 154 -15.76 -9.43 -9.38
CA GLN A 154 -15.69 -9.76 -7.93
C GLN A 154 -16.95 -9.30 -7.20
N ARG A 155 -17.43 -8.08 -7.53
CA ARG A 155 -18.66 -7.54 -6.96
C ARG A 155 -19.88 -8.36 -7.32
N ALA A 156 -20.03 -8.77 -8.58
CA ALA A 156 -21.12 -9.61 -9.06
C ALA A 156 -21.12 -11.02 -8.39
N ASN A 157 -19.95 -11.49 -8.00
CA ASN A 157 -19.76 -12.80 -7.36
C ASN A 157 -19.68 -12.71 -5.82
N TRP A 158 -19.99 -11.57 -5.23
CA TRP A 158 -19.95 -11.41 -3.76
C TRP A 158 -20.88 -12.40 -3.03
N ASP A 159 -22.06 -12.62 -3.59
CA ASP A 159 -23.09 -13.49 -2.99
C ASP A 159 -22.78 -14.99 -3.10
N ASP A 160 -21.74 -15.39 -3.85
CA ASP A 160 -21.26 -16.79 -3.82
C ASP A 160 -20.56 -17.16 -2.49
N GLY A 161 -20.30 -16.16 -1.65
CA GLY A 161 -19.82 -16.27 -0.28
C GLY A 161 -18.35 -16.60 -0.12
N ARG A 162 -17.63 -17.01 -1.17
CA ARG A 162 -16.23 -17.43 -1.05
C ARG A 162 -15.30 -16.27 -0.70
N LEU A 163 -15.42 -15.15 -1.40
CA LEU A 163 -14.65 -13.95 -1.10
C LEU A 163 -15.05 -13.38 0.26
N ALA A 164 -16.35 -13.30 0.55
CA ALA A 164 -16.87 -12.83 1.84
C ALA A 164 -16.32 -13.66 3.01
N ALA A 165 -16.34 -15.01 2.89
CA ALA A 165 -15.81 -15.90 3.93
C ALA A 165 -14.28 -15.79 4.09
N HIS A 166 -13.55 -15.49 3.01
CA HIS A 166 -12.11 -15.21 3.09
C HIS A 166 -11.85 -13.91 3.84
N LEU A 167 -12.50 -12.82 3.45
CA LEU A 167 -12.33 -11.49 4.04
C LEU A 167 -12.82 -11.42 5.50
N ALA A 168 -13.84 -12.20 5.86
CA ALA A 168 -14.34 -12.28 7.25
C ALA A 168 -13.31 -12.80 8.26
N ARG A 169 -12.25 -13.47 7.80
CA ARG A 169 -11.14 -13.90 8.67
C ARG A 169 -10.10 -12.79 8.91
N LEU A 170 -10.16 -11.73 8.13
CA LEU A 170 -9.10 -10.71 8.03
C LEU A 170 -9.60 -9.32 8.44
N HIS A 171 -10.93 -9.13 8.47
CA HIS A 171 -11.56 -7.83 8.69
C HIS A 171 -12.71 -7.94 9.68
N GLY A 172 -12.80 -6.97 10.59
CA GLY A 172 -13.93 -6.82 11.51
C GLY A 172 -15.22 -6.36 10.82
N ASP A 173 -15.09 -5.77 9.61
CA ASP A 173 -16.21 -5.35 8.75
C ASP A 173 -15.91 -5.66 7.27
N PRO A 174 -15.93 -6.94 6.88
CA PRO A 174 -15.53 -7.36 5.53
C PRO A 174 -16.51 -6.84 4.45
N GLU A 175 -17.79 -6.78 4.73
CA GLU A 175 -18.80 -6.29 3.78
C GLU A 175 -18.69 -4.78 3.57
N GLY A 176 -18.64 -3.99 4.65
CA GLY A 176 -18.51 -2.55 4.56
C GLY A 176 -17.20 -2.15 3.87
N MET A 177 -16.10 -2.81 4.19
CA MET A 177 -14.80 -2.58 3.56
C MET A 177 -14.87 -2.88 2.04
N PHE A 178 -15.32 -4.08 1.66
CA PHE A 178 -15.39 -4.49 0.26
C PHE A 178 -16.34 -3.60 -0.56
N LYS A 179 -17.49 -3.25 0.01
CA LYS A 179 -18.49 -2.39 -0.62
C LYS A 179 -17.94 -0.98 -0.81
N GLY A 180 -17.37 -0.38 0.25
CA GLY A 180 -16.80 0.96 0.20
C GLY A 180 -15.71 1.09 -0.87
N TRP A 181 -14.77 0.14 -0.88
CA TRP A 181 -13.68 0.10 -1.85
C TRP A 181 -14.18 -0.16 -3.28
N SER A 182 -15.00 -1.21 -3.48
CA SER A 182 -15.46 -1.59 -4.82
C SER A 182 -16.39 -0.54 -5.45
N GLU A 183 -17.28 0.10 -4.68
CA GLU A 183 -18.12 1.20 -5.16
C GLU A 183 -17.29 2.41 -5.59
N CYS A 184 -16.23 2.75 -4.83
CA CYS A 184 -15.31 3.79 -5.21
C CYS A 184 -14.69 3.49 -6.58
N TRP A 185 -14.04 2.33 -6.74
CA TRP A 185 -13.38 1.93 -7.99
C TRP A 185 -14.34 1.84 -9.18
N LEU A 186 -15.61 1.46 -8.97
CA LEU A 186 -16.62 1.35 -10.02
C LEU A 186 -17.36 2.65 -10.27
N SER A 187 -17.19 3.68 -9.45
CA SER A 187 -17.84 4.97 -9.59
C SER A 187 -17.48 5.67 -10.92
N SER A 188 -18.31 6.60 -11.34
CA SER A 188 -18.03 7.45 -12.51
C SER A 188 -16.85 8.37 -12.26
N GLY A 189 -16.68 8.86 -11.03
CA GLY A 189 -15.55 9.73 -10.63
C GLY A 189 -14.21 9.01 -10.74
N PHE A 190 -14.16 7.72 -10.38
CA PHE A 190 -12.92 6.95 -10.44
C PHE A 190 -12.56 6.48 -11.87
N ARG A 191 -13.50 6.54 -12.83
CA ARG A 191 -13.24 6.16 -14.21
C ARG A 191 -12.11 6.96 -14.87
N SER A 192 -12.00 8.23 -14.54
CA SER A 192 -10.97 9.14 -15.03
C SER A 192 -9.90 9.47 -14.00
N TRP A 193 -9.88 8.73 -12.88
CA TRP A 193 -8.88 8.95 -11.84
C TRP A 193 -7.47 8.72 -12.38
N ASN A 194 -6.59 9.69 -12.13
CA ASN A 194 -5.22 9.68 -12.59
C ASN A 194 -4.37 10.57 -11.67
N VAL A 195 -3.38 9.96 -11.04
CA VAL A 195 -2.44 10.62 -10.13
C VAL A 195 -1.01 10.63 -10.68
N ALA A 196 -0.81 10.27 -11.96
CA ALA A 196 0.51 10.21 -12.57
C ALA A 196 1.28 11.55 -12.48
N GLY A 197 0.61 12.68 -12.61
CA GLY A 197 1.24 13.99 -12.41
C GLY A 197 1.64 14.26 -10.94
N ALA A 198 0.92 13.68 -9.99
CA ALA A 198 1.18 13.92 -8.57
C ALA A 198 2.46 13.22 -8.06
N ILE A 199 2.99 12.24 -8.79
CA ILE A 199 4.19 11.49 -8.38
C ILE A 199 5.51 12.10 -8.90
N GLU A 200 5.50 13.15 -9.70
CA GLU A 200 6.70 13.78 -10.26
C GLU A 200 7.66 14.33 -9.18
N GLY A 201 7.13 14.62 -7.99
CA GLY A 201 7.92 15.12 -6.86
C GLY A 201 8.75 14.07 -6.10
N ILE A 202 8.70 12.78 -6.49
CA ILE A 202 9.45 11.72 -5.82
C ILE A 202 10.95 11.94 -6.04
N ALA A 203 11.67 12.19 -4.93
CA ALA A 203 13.12 12.39 -4.93
C ALA A 203 13.93 11.19 -4.40
N CYS A 204 13.27 10.34 -3.60
CA CYS A 204 13.91 9.15 -3.03
C CYS A 204 14.11 8.05 -4.10
N PRO A 205 15.06 7.11 -3.90
CA PRO A 205 15.13 5.88 -4.69
C PRO A 205 13.78 5.16 -4.73
N LEU A 206 13.39 4.68 -5.91
CA LEU A 206 12.11 3.99 -6.14
C LEU A 206 12.34 2.69 -6.89
N LEU A 207 11.83 1.57 -6.33
CA LEU A 207 11.72 0.29 -7.02
C LEU A 207 10.24 -0.01 -7.27
N ALA A 208 9.86 -0.20 -8.52
CA ALA A 208 8.51 -0.58 -8.91
C ALA A 208 8.52 -1.99 -9.55
N VAL A 209 7.69 -2.88 -9.00
CA VAL A 209 7.62 -4.30 -9.37
C VAL A 209 6.22 -4.63 -9.85
N GLN A 210 6.10 -5.36 -10.96
CA GLN A 210 4.80 -5.83 -11.45
C GLN A 210 4.92 -7.15 -12.19
N GLY A 211 3.91 -8.00 -12.03
CA GLY A 211 3.74 -9.21 -12.82
C GLY A 211 3.28 -8.89 -14.24
N ARG A 212 3.84 -9.58 -15.24
CA ARG A 212 3.43 -9.42 -16.65
C ARG A 212 1.98 -9.83 -16.89
N GLN A 213 1.46 -10.78 -16.11
CA GLN A 213 0.09 -11.29 -16.20
C GLN A 213 -0.84 -10.68 -15.15
N ASP A 214 -0.50 -9.50 -14.65
CA ASP A 214 -1.33 -8.79 -13.68
C ASP A 214 -2.73 -8.53 -14.27
N GLN A 215 -3.75 -8.99 -13.56
CA GLN A 215 -5.14 -8.92 -14.00
C GLN A 215 -5.86 -7.65 -13.53
N TYR A 216 -5.18 -6.75 -12.81
CA TYR A 216 -5.71 -5.47 -12.37
C TYR A 216 -5.04 -4.27 -13.04
N GLY A 217 -3.80 -4.44 -13.55
CA GLY A 217 -3.08 -3.36 -14.21
C GLY A 217 -2.14 -3.88 -15.28
N THR A 218 -2.02 -3.16 -16.38
CA THR A 218 -1.04 -3.48 -17.42
C THR A 218 0.34 -2.90 -17.06
N LEU A 219 1.38 -3.29 -17.78
CA LEU A 219 2.72 -2.71 -17.60
C LEU A 219 2.78 -1.20 -17.88
N GLU A 220 1.73 -0.62 -18.47
CA GLU A 220 1.64 0.84 -18.67
C GLU A 220 1.69 1.59 -17.34
N GLN A 221 1.28 0.98 -16.22
CA GLN A 221 1.45 1.56 -14.89
C GLN A 221 2.94 1.81 -14.59
N LEU A 222 3.79 0.80 -14.82
CA LEU A 222 5.23 0.94 -14.62
C LEU A 222 5.87 1.91 -15.62
N TRP A 223 5.44 1.88 -16.87
CA TRP A 223 5.99 2.78 -17.90
C TRP A 223 5.62 4.24 -17.59
N GLU A 224 4.40 4.49 -17.10
CA GLU A 224 4.01 5.84 -16.67
C GLU A 224 4.81 6.29 -15.44
N ILE A 225 5.00 5.43 -14.45
CA ILE A 225 5.86 5.73 -13.29
C ILE A 225 7.27 6.09 -13.77
N ARG A 226 7.87 5.33 -14.69
CA ARG A 226 9.20 5.63 -15.22
C ARG A 226 9.26 6.92 -16.01
N ARG A 227 8.18 7.29 -16.73
CA ARG A 227 8.09 8.59 -17.43
C ARG A 227 8.08 9.76 -16.45
N ARG A 228 7.39 9.63 -15.31
CA ARG A 228 7.26 10.68 -14.29
C ARG A 228 8.43 10.73 -13.31
N VAL A 229 9.02 9.58 -13.03
CA VAL A 229 10.13 9.39 -12.08
C VAL A 229 11.27 8.68 -12.82
N PRO A 230 12.11 9.40 -13.60
CA PRO A 230 13.10 8.78 -14.49
C PRO A 230 14.16 7.93 -13.79
N HIS A 231 14.38 8.09 -12.50
CA HIS A 231 15.31 7.31 -11.70
C HIS A 231 14.71 6.04 -11.08
N ALA A 232 13.39 5.78 -11.27
CA ALA A 232 12.76 4.57 -10.76
C ALA A 232 13.38 3.31 -11.37
N GLU A 233 13.75 2.33 -10.56
CA GLU A 233 14.13 0.99 -11.00
C GLU A 233 12.85 0.18 -11.26
N LEU A 234 12.77 -0.53 -12.39
CA LEU A 234 11.61 -1.35 -12.73
C LEU A 234 11.99 -2.83 -12.73
N LEU A 235 11.16 -3.66 -12.10
CA LEU A 235 11.26 -5.11 -12.14
C LEU A 235 9.94 -5.70 -12.67
N VAL A 236 10.00 -6.29 -13.85
CA VAL A 236 8.87 -7.03 -14.44
C VAL A 236 9.12 -8.51 -14.23
N LEU A 237 8.15 -9.21 -13.63
CA LEU A 237 8.21 -10.64 -13.37
C LEU A 237 7.36 -11.38 -14.40
N ASP A 238 7.97 -12.32 -15.11
CA ASP A 238 7.24 -13.24 -15.98
C ASP A 238 6.50 -14.27 -15.14
N ASP A 239 5.39 -14.83 -15.65
CA ASP A 239 4.53 -15.80 -14.99
C ASP A 239 4.02 -15.34 -13.60
N CYS A 240 3.89 -14.04 -13.43
CA CYS A 240 3.44 -13.39 -12.21
C CYS A 240 2.20 -12.52 -12.48
N ARG A 241 1.23 -12.59 -11.60
CA ARG A 241 -0.01 -11.79 -11.64
C ARG A 241 0.08 -10.60 -10.67
N HIS A 242 -0.98 -10.38 -9.87
CA HIS A 242 -1.14 -9.15 -9.07
C HIS A 242 -0.44 -9.17 -7.70
N VAL A 243 0.03 -10.34 -7.23
CA VAL A 243 0.60 -10.49 -5.89
C VAL A 243 2.06 -10.97 -5.97
N PRO A 244 2.99 -10.12 -6.47
CA PRO A 244 4.38 -10.52 -6.74
C PRO A 244 5.11 -11.16 -5.56
N HIS A 245 4.89 -10.66 -4.35
CA HIS A 245 5.53 -11.16 -3.13
C HIS A 245 5.02 -12.52 -2.65
N GLU A 246 3.86 -12.98 -3.12
CA GLU A 246 3.33 -14.32 -2.88
C GLU A 246 3.64 -15.27 -4.03
N GLU A 247 3.56 -14.77 -5.27
CA GLU A 247 3.74 -15.57 -6.48
C GLU A 247 5.21 -15.84 -6.78
N HIS A 248 6.10 -14.88 -6.47
CA HIS A 248 7.56 -14.97 -6.64
C HIS A 248 8.32 -14.49 -5.40
N PRO A 249 8.08 -15.08 -4.21
CA PRO A 249 8.57 -14.55 -2.93
C PRO A 249 10.09 -14.37 -2.89
N GLY A 250 10.85 -15.30 -3.42
CA GLY A 250 12.32 -15.23 -3.43
C GLY A 250 12.83 -14.07 -4.30
N ALA A 251 12.36 -13.96 -5.54
CA ALA A 251 12.81 -12.92 -6.45
C ALA A 251 12.47 -11.50 -5.94
N VAL A 252 11.26 -11.35 -5.36
CA VAL A 252 10.85 -10.05 -4.80
C VAL A 252 11.61 -9.73 -3.52
N LEU A 253 11.85 -10.73 -2.65
CA LEU A 253 12.63 -10.57 -1.42
C LEU A 253 14.06 -10.12 -1.74
N ASP A 254 14.74 -10.84 -2.64
CA ASP A 254 16.12 -10.54 -3.02
C ASP A 254 16.23 -9.14 -3.63
N ALA A 255 15.33 -8.79 -4.56
CA ALA A 255 15.33 -7.47 -5.20
C ALA A 255 15.06 -6.34 -4.19
N ALA A 256 14.03 -6.50 -3.33
CA ALA A 256 13.66 -5.49 -2.35
C ALA A 256 14.75 -5.33 -1.27
N ALA A 257 15.30 -6.42 -0.73
CA ALA A 257 16.35 -6.36 0.28
C ALA A 257 17.64 -5.72 -0.27
N ALA A 258 18.07 -6.11 -1.47
CA ALA A 258 19.26 -5.51 -2.11
C ALA A 258 19.02 -4.02 -2.42
N PHE A 259 17.82 -3.64 -2.85
CA PHE A 259 17.46 -2.25 -3.10
C PHE A 259 17.48 -1.41 -1.82
N LEU A 260 16.82 -1.89 -0.75
CA LEU A 260 16.81 -1.20 0.54
C LEU A 260 18.22 -1.06 1.15
N ALA A 261 19.04 -2.11 1.07
CA ALA A 261 20.43 -2.05 1.55
C ALA A 261 21.21 -0.92 0.86
N ARG A 262 21.07 -0.79 -0.48
CA ARG A 262 21.70 0.32 -1.22
C ARG A 262 21.15 1.70 -0.82
N ALA A 263 19.85 1.78 -0.58
CA ALA A 263 19.20 3.03 -0.21
C ALA A 263 19.57 3.50 1.20
N PHE A 264 19.75 2.56 2.15
CA PHE A 264 20.11 2.88 3.53
C PHE A 264 21.61 3.24 3.69
N LEU A 265 22.46 2.85 2.74
CA LEU A 265 23.88 3.26 2.71
C LEU A 265 24.10 4.67 2.14
N ARG A 266 23.08 5.27 1.52
CA ARG A 266 23.17 6.65 1.00
C ARG A 266 22.76 7.62 2.11
N ASP A 267 23.72 8.43 2.58
CA ASP A 267 23.47 9.52 3.53
C ASP A 267 22.65 10.67 2.92
#